data_75017cdc119aaa35bdd3eb4eaa4d8fa0
#
_entry.id   75017cdc119aaa35bdd3eb4eaa4d8fa0
#
_cell.length_a   1.000
_cell.length_b   1.000
_cell.length_c   1.000
_cell.angle_alpha   90.00
_cell.angle_beta   90.00
_cell.angle_gamma   90.00
#
_symmetry.space_group_name_H-M   'P 1'
#
loop_
_entity.id
_entity.type
_entity.pdbx_description
1 polymer ?
#
loop_
_entity_poly.entity_id
_entity_poly.type
_entity_poly.pdbx_seq_one_letter_code
_entity_poly.pdbx_strand_id
1 'polypeptide(L)'
;MYLNGQGVQKDDAKAVAWFLKAAAQGDVDAQFNLGGMYANGQGVQKDDTKLVEWYSKAAAQGYAPAQNNLGLMYLNGRGVQKDDVKAFEWYSKAAAQGDPSAQFNLGEMYEYGRGVQKDDVKAFEWYSKAATQGDVDAQFNLGLMYLNGQGVQKDDVKAFEWYSKAAAQGDPS
;
A
#
# COMPACT_ATOMS: atom_id res chain seq x y z
N MET A 1 -23.52 -8.47 -1.72
CA MET A 1 -24.78 -8.76 -1.00
C MET A 1 -24.54 -9.08 0.48
N TYR A 2 -23.96 -10.22 0.87
CA TYR A 2 -23.84 -10.62 2.28
C TYR A 2 -22.96 -9.70 3.14
N LEU A 3 -21.89 -9.12 2.63
CA LEU A 3 -21.03 -8.19 3.37
C LEU A 3 -21.73 -6.89 3.77
N ASN A 4 -22.57 -6.35 2.91
CA ASN A 4 -23.18 -5.03 3.09
C ASN A 4 -24.68 -5.11 3.41
N GLY A 5 -25.26 -6.31 3.55
CA GLY A 5 -26.67 -6.51 3.82
C GLY A 5 -27.62 -6.03 2.70
N GLN A 6 -27.11 -5.83 1.47
CA GLN A 6 -27.93 -5.41 0.34
C GLN A 6 -28.78 -6.56 -0.19
N GLY A 7 -30.09 -6.47 0.01
CA GLY A 7 -31.07 -7.46 -0.41
C GLY A 7 -31.10 -8.77 0.41
N VAL A 8 -30.18 -8.93 1.36
CA VAL A 8 -30.11 -10.07 2.29
C VAL A 8 -29.54 -9.60 3.63
N GLN A 9 -29.83 -10.33 4.70
CA GLN A 9 -29.21 -10.08 6.01
C GLN A 9 -27.68 -10.24 5.90
N LYS A 10 -26.93 -9.32 6.53
CA LYS A 10 -25.47 -9.41 6.63
C LYS A 10 -25.07 -10.74 7.26
N ASP A 11 -24.20 -11.49 6.58
CA ASP A 11 -23.68 -12.78 7.02
C ASP A 11 -22.25 -12.96 6.49
N ASP A 12 -21.28 -12.62 7.34
CA ASP A 12 -19.87 -12.64 6.96
C ASP A 12 -19.36 -14.07 6.65
N ALA A 13 -19.89 -15.09 7.31
CA ALA A 13 -19.50 -16.49 7.03
C ALA A 13 -19.98 -16.95 5.64
N LYS A 14 -21.20 -16.56 5.25
CA LYS A 14 -21.68 -16.81 3.89
C LYS A 14 -20.91 -16.01 2.85
N ALA A 15 -20.53 -14.77 3.17
CA ALA A 15 -19.69 -13.97 2.28
C ALA A 15 -18.35 -14.68 2.01
N VAL A 16 -17.68 -15.17 3.05
CA VAL A 16 -16.45 -15.97 2.92
C VAL A 16 -16.66 -17.17 2.01
N ALA A 17 -17.74 -17.93 2.21
CA ALA A 17 -18.01 -19.11 1.38
C ALA A 17 -18.16 -18.77 -0.12
N TRP A 18 -18.75 -17.64 -0.46
CA TRP A 18 -18.87 -17.17 -1.84
C TRP A 18 -17.54 -16.66 -2.39
N PHE A 19 -16.78 -15.89 -1.59
CA PHE A 19 -15.45 -15.45 -2.01
C PHE A 19 -14.49 -16.63 -2.22
N LEU A 20 -14.54 -17.67 -1.40
CA LEU A 20 -13.75 -18.89 -1.61
C LEU A 20 -14.06 -19.56 -2.95
N LYS A 21 -15.32 -19.62 -3.35
CA LYS A 21 -15.71 -20.18 -4.65
C LYS A 21 -15.20 -19.34 -5.82
N ALA A 22 -15.33 -18.01 -5.74
CA ALA A 22 -14.85 -17.10 -6.77
C ALA A 22 -13.31 -17.09 -6.85
N ALA A 23 -12.63 -17.01 -5.71
CA ALA A 23 -11.18 -17.02 -5.62
C ALA A 23 -10.56 -18.33 -6.16
N ALA A 24 -11.24 -19.47 -5.96
CA ALA A 24 -10.83 -20.76 -6.51
C ALA A 24 -10.90 -20.78 -8.06
N GLN A 25 -11.73 -19.93 -8.65
CA GLN A 25 -11.83 -19.75 -10.11
C GLN A 25 -10.85 -18.67 -10.63
N GLY A 26 -10.00 -18.11 -9.76
CA GLY A 26 -9.00 -17.11 -10.12
C GLY A 26 -9.48 -15.65 -10.00
N ASP A 27 -10.70 -15.40 -9.50
CA ASP A 27 -11.19 -14.04 -9.32
C ASP A 27 -10.28 -13.25 -8.38
N VAL A 28 -9.66 -12.20 -8.91
CA VAL A 28 -8.64 -11.42 -8.20
C VAL A 28 -9.20 -10.58 -7.07
N ASP A 29 -10.40 -10.03 -7.25
CA ASP A 29 -11.07 -9.25 -6.22
C ASP A 29 -11.50 -10.14 -5.05
N ALA A 30 -11.98 -11.35 -5.33
CA ALA A 30 -12.30 -12.33 -4.31
C ALA A 30 -11.06 -12.76 -3.52
N GLN A 31 -9.93 -12.97 -4.19
CA GLN A 31 -8.67 -13.29 -3.52
C GLN A 31 -8.22 -12.15 -2.60
N PHE A 32 -8.26 -10.91 -3.07
CA PHE A 32 -7.91 -9.75 -2.26
C PHE A 32 -8.85 -9.58 -1.06
N ASN A 33 -10.16 -9.68 -1.28
CA ASN A 33 -11.15 -9.58 -0.20
C ASN A 33 -10.97 -10.68 0.85
N LEU A 34 -10.69 -11.93 0.45
CA LEU A 34 -10.39 -13.01 1.39
C LEU A 34 -9.17 -12.70 2.26
N GLY A 35 -8.11 -12.16 1.68
CA GLY A 35 -6.96 -11.66 2.44
C GLY A 35 -7.39 -10.70 3.53
N GLY A 36 -8.19 -9.70 3.20
CA GLY A 36 -8.75 -8.73 4.16
C GLY A 36 -9.63 -9.38 5.23
N MET A 37 -10.45 -10.37 4.86
CA MET A 37 -11.29 -11.10 5.81
C MET A 37 -10.47 -11.90 6.83
N TYR A 38 -9.40 -12.58 6.40
CA TYR A 38 -8.46 -13.26 7.29
C TYR A 38 -7.66 -12.28 8.16
N ALA A 39 -7.32 -11.09 7.64
CA ALA A 39 -6.64 -10.04 8.40
C ALA A 39 -7.47 -9.56 9.60
N ASN A 40 -8.79 -9.44 9.40
CA ASN A 40 -9.72 -8.84 10.36
C ASN A 40 -10.51 -9.87 11.18
N GLY A 41 -10.44 -11.15 10.84
CA GLY A 41 -11.27 -12.17 11.46
C GLY A 41 -12.76 -12.04 11.07
N GLN A 42 -13.05 -11.52 9.87
CA GLN A 42 -14.40 -11.28 9.40
C GLN A 42 -15.00 -12.54 8.76
N GLY A 43 -15.94 -13.18 9.45
CA GLY A 43 -16.56 -14.44 9.02
C GLY A 43 -15.63 -15.66 9.06
N VAL A 44 -14.39 -15.48 9.45
CA VAL A 44 -13.35 -16.50 9.65
C VAL A 44 -12.49 -16.16 10.87
N GLN A 45 -11.78 -17.12 11.42
CA GLN A 45 -10.76 -16.82 12.42
C GLN A 45 -9.62 -16.02 11.77
N LYS A 46 -9.13 -15.00 12.48
CA LYS A 46 -7.96 -14.23 12.05
C LYS A 46 -6.76 -15.15 11.82
N ASP A 47 -6.12 -15.00 10.67
CA ASP A 47 -4.98 -15.84 10.25
C ASP A 47 -4.09 -15.06 9.28
N ASP A 48 -2.96 -14.56 9.78
CA ASP A 48 -2.03 -13.76 8.99
C ASP A 48 -1.29 -14.60 7.92
N THR A 49 -1.17 -15.92 8.09
CA THR A 49 -0.60 -16.80 7.06
C THR A 49 -1.54 -16.91 5.87
N LYS A 50 -2.84 -17.10 6.12
CA LYS A 50 -3.86 -17.12 5.06
C LYS A 50 -4.05 -15.75 4.41
N LEU A 51 -3.95 -14.65 5.17
CA LEU A 51 -3.90 -13.30 4.62
C LEU A 51 -2.82 -13.20 3.54
N VAL A 52 -1.58 -13.60 3.86
CA VAL A 52 -0.45 -13.56 2.93
C VAL A 52 -0.67 -14.51 1.75
N GLU A 53 -1.20 -15.70 1.97
CA GLU A 53 -1.51 -16.65 0.90
C GLU A 53 -2.45 -16.03 -0.14
N TRP A 54 -3.54 -15.41 0.29
CA TRP A 54 -4.53 -14.83 -0.61
C TRP A 54 -4.01 -13.56 -1.29
N TYR A 55 -3.31 -12.69 -0.56
CA TYR A 55 -2.68 -11.52 -1.19
C TYR A 55 -1.61 -11.93 -2.19
N SER A 56 -0.85 -13.00 -1.95
CA SER A 56 0.13 -13.52 -2.91
C SER A 56 -0.51 -13.98 -4.22
N LYS A 57 -1.68 -14.64 -4.15
CA LYS A 57 -2.43 -15.06 -5.34
C LYS A 57 -2.92 -13.85 -6.16
N ALA A 58 -3.49 -12.85 -5.51
CA ALA A 58 -3.93 -11.62 -6.19
C ALA A 58 -2.74 -10.81 -6.75
N ALA A 59 -1.65 -10.69 -5.98
CA ALA A 59 -0.43 -9.98 -6.40
C ALA A 59 0.25 -10.65 -7.60
N ALA A 60 0.24 -11.99 -7.68
CA ALA A 60 0.77 -12.74 -8.81
C ALA A 60 -0.02 -12.49 -10.12
N GLN A 61 -1.29 -12.13 -10.01
CA GLN A 61 -2.12 -11.70 -11.13
C GLN A 61 -1.93 -10.22 -11.52
N GLY A 62 -1.00 -9.50 -10.85
CA GLY A 62 -0.71 -8.10 -11.13
C GLY A 62 -1.57 -7.10 -10.35
N TYR A 63 -2.37 -7.53 -9.39
CA TYR A 63 -3.24 -6.62 -8.64
C TYR A 63 -2.43 -5.70 -7.73
N ALA A 64 -2.32 -4.42 -8.09
CA ALA A 64 -1.45 -3.45 -7.41
C ALA A 64 -1.75 -3.27 -5.92
N PRO A 65 -3.02 -3.19 -5.45
CA PRO A 65 -3.31 -3.13 -4.02
C PRO A 65 -2.81 -4.35 -3.24
N ALA A 66 -2.90 -5.56 -3.83
CA ALA A 66 -2.39 -6.77 -3.20
C ALA A 66 -0.85 -6.78 -3.18
N GLN A 67 -0.20 -6.29 -4.23
CA GLN A 67 1.26 -6.15 -4.28
C GLN A 67 1.75 -5.16 -3.21
N ASN A 68 1.10 -3.99 -3.07
CA ASN A 68 1.42 -3.04 -2.01
C ASN A 68 1.26 -3.66 -0.62
N ASN A 69 0.12 -4.31 -0.36
CA ASN A 69 -0.12 -4.95 0.93
C ASN A 69 0.86 -6.09 1.21
N LEU A 70 1.24 -6.86 0.20
CA LEU A 70 2.24 -7.92 0.35
C LEU A 70 3.62 -7.34 0.67
N GLY A 71 3.99 -6.21 0.07
CA GLY A 71 5.18 -5.43 0.44
C GLY A 71 5.18 -5.09 1.93
N LEU A 72 4.05 -4.58 2.43
CA LEU A 72 3.88 -4.25 3.85
C LEU A 72 3.99 -5.50 4.76
N MET A 73 3.46 -6.65 4.32
CA MET A 73 3.59 -7.91 5.08
C MET A 73 5.06 -8.32 5.23
N TYR A 74 5.83 -8.27 4.15
CA TYR A 74 7.27 -8.57 4.19
C TYR A 74 8.06 -7.54 5.01
N LEU A 75 7.74 -6.26 4.90
CA LEU A 75 8.41 -5.19 5.66
C LEU A 75 8.26 -5.39 7.17
N ASN A 76 7.07 -5.82 7.61
CA ASN A 76 6.73 -5.95 9.02
C ASN A 76 6.88 -7.39 9.57
N GLY A 77 7.12 -8.38 8.71
CA GLY A 77 7.15 -9.78 9.12
C GLY A 77 5.78 -10.32 9.55
N ARG A 78 4.68 -9.79 8.96
CA ARG A 78 3.33 -10.21 9.30
C ARG A 78 2.88 -11.39 8.44
N GLY A 79 2.69 -12.55 9.06
CA GLY A 79 2.32 -13.79 8.36
C GLY A 79 3.43 -14.41 7.51
N VAL A 80 4.57 -13.73 7.39
CA VAL A 80 5.79 -14.17 6.69
C VAL A 80 7.03 -13.74 7.48
N GLN A 81 8.17 -14.34 7.19
CA GLN A 81 9.43 -13.83 7.70
C GLN A 81 9.70 -12.43 7.12
N LYS A 82 10.13 -11.49 7.98
CA LYS A 82 10.53 -10.15 7.54
C LYS A 82 11.62 -10.22 6.48
N ASP A 83 11.43 -9.46 5.39
CA ASP A 83 12.34 -9.43 4.26
C ASP A 83 12.19 -8.09 3.52
N ASP A 84 13.08 -7.15 3.81
CA ASP A 84 13.04 -5.81 3.24
C ASP A 84 13.30 -5.81 1.72
N VAL A 85 14.06 -6.79 1.19
CA VAL A 85 14.30 -6.93 -0.26
C VAL A 85 13.02 -7.34 -0.98
N LYS A 86 12.30 -8.33 -0.45
CA LYS A 86 11.00 -8.72 -1.02
C LYS A 86 9.96 -7.62 -0.89
N ALA A 87 9.98 -6.86 0.22
CA ALA A 87 9.11 -5.69 0.36
C ALA A 87 9.38 -4.68 -0.77
N PHE A 88 10.65 -4.35 -1.01
CA PHE A 88 11.06 -3.48 -2.11
C PHE A 88 10.60 -3.99 -3.48
N GLU A 89 10.74 -5.28 -3.76
CA GLU A 89 10.30 -5.89 -5.03
C GLU A 89 8.79 -5.74 -5.24
N TRP A 90 8.00 -5.99 -4.21
CA TRP A 90 6.55 -5.89 -4.30
C TRP A 90 6.06 -4.45 -4.41
N TYR A 91 6.62 -3.52 -3.62
CA TYR A 91 6.33 -2.09 -3.77
C TYR A 91 6.71 -1.56 -5.15
N SER A 92 7.85 -2.00 -5.70
CA SER A 92 8.29 -1.61 -7.04
C SER A 92 7.28 -2.02 -8.12
N LYS A 93 6.70 -3.22 -8.02
CA LYS A 93 5.67 -3.70 -8.95
C LYS A 93 4.39 -2.89 -8.86
N ALA A 94 3.90 -2.59 -7.66
CA ALA A 94 2.70 -1.79 -7.46
C ALA A 94 2.91 -0.32 -7.87
N ALA A 95 4.05 0.27 -7.49
CA ALA A 95 4.42 1.64 -7.83
C ALA A 95 4.55 1.86 -9.35
N ALA A 96 5.07 0.87 -10.08
CA ALA A 96 5.15 0.91 -11.54
C ALA A 96 3.78 0.92 -12.22
N GLN A 97 2.74 0.41 -11.56
CA GLN A 97 1.35 0.47 -12.01
C GLN A 97 0.65 1.78 -11.60
N GLY A 98 1.35 2.67 -10.89
CA GLY A 98 0.82 3.97 -10.48
C GLY A 98 0.16 3.97 -9.10
N ASP A 99 0.21 2.87 -8.32
CA ASP A 99 -0.36 2.85 -6.96
C ASP A 99 0.33 3.91 -6.07
N PRO A 100 -0.39 4.94 -5.58
CA PRO A 100 0.23 6.05 -4.86
C PRO A 100 0.82 5.63 -3.51
N SER A 101 0.18 4.70 -2.80
CA SER A 101 0.68 4.18 -1.53
C SER A 101 1.98 3.40 -1.72
N ALA A 102 2.07 2.60 -2.79
CA ALA A 102 3.30 1.89 -3.12
C ALA A 102 4.42 2.84 -3.56
N GLN A 103 4.10 3.92 -4.28
CA GLN A 103 5.06 4.95 -4.64
C GLN A 103 5.60 5.66 -3.39
N PHE A 104 4.74 5.98 -2.43
CA PHE A 104 5.17 6.52 -1.14
C PHE A 104 6.09 5.55 -0.40
N ASN A 105 5.66 4.29 -0.22
CA ASN A 105 6.45 3.27 0.45
C ASN A 105 7.81 3.03 -0.22
N LEU A 106 7.86 3.08 -1.55
CA LEU A 106 9.09 2.93 -2.31
C LEU A 106 10.02 4.14 -2.10
N GLY A 107 9.47 5.35 -1.98
CA GLY A 107 10.19 6.55 -1.57
C GLY A 107 10.87 6.38 -0.23
N GLU A 108 10.13 5.89 0.79
CA GLU A 108 10.70 5.59 2.11
C GLU A 108 11.82 4.54 2.04
N MET A 109 11.65 3.49 1.23
CA MET A 109 12.68 2.46 1.12
C MET A 109 13.98 3.01 0.55
N TYR A 110 13.93 3.92 -0.43
CA TYR A 110 15.11 4.62 -0.92
C TYR A 110 15.68 5.62 0.09
N GLU A 111 14.83 6.36 0.80
CA GLU A 111 15.26 7.34 1.81
C GLU A 111 16.02 6.69 2.97
N TYR A 112 15.53 5.54 3.46
CA TYR A 112 16.13 4.85 4.60
C TYR A 112 17.06 3.70 4.22
N GLY A 113 17.22 3.39 2.94
CA GLY A 113 18.06 2.28 2.47
C GLY A 113 17.55 0.91 2.91
N ARG A 114 16.22 0.70 2.91
CA ARG A 114 15.60 -0.57 3.31
C ARG A 114 15.45 -1.49 2.09
N GLY A 115 16.12 -2.64 2.10
CA GLY A 115 16.08 -3.60 0.99
C GLY A 115 16.70 -3.10 -0.31
N VAL A 116 17.20 -1.86 -0.33
CA VAL A 116 17.85 -1.18 -1.46
C VAL A 116 18.90 -0.21 -0.93
N GLN A 117 19.88 0.13 -1.75
CA GLN A 117 20.86 1.18 -1.38
C GLN A 117 20.12 2.53 -1.23
N LYS A 118 20.43 3.27 -0.15
CA LYS A 118 19.91 4.60 0.08
C LYS A 118 20.19 5.51 -1.12
N ASP A 119 19.15 6.24 -1.55
CA ASP A 119 19.22 7.16 -2.68
C ASP A 119 18.16 8.27 -2.52
N ASP A 120 18.59 9.41 -2.02
CA ASP A 120 17.68 10.53 -1.73
C ASP A 120 17.07 11.14 -3.02
N VAL A 121 17.75 11.03 -4.17
CA VAL A 121 17.20 11.50 -5.46
C VAL A 121 16.04 10.60 -5.89
N LYS A 122 16.20 9.28 -5.81
CA LYS A 122 15.11 8.36 -6.11
C LYS A 122 13.97 8.46 -5.11
N ALA A 123 14.27 8.68 -3.83
CA ALA A 123 13.22 8.95 -2.82
C ALA A 123 12.38 10.16 -3.23
N PHE A 124 13.03 11.28 -3.60
CA PHE A 124 12.37 12.47 -4.09
C PHE A 124 11.50 12.21 -5.33
N GLU A 125 12.00 11.44 -6.30
CA GLU A 125 11.25 11.09 -7.51
C GLU A 125 9.97 10.29 -7.18
N TRP A 126 10.05 9.32 -6.27
CA TRP A 126 8.91 8.49 -5.90
C TRP A 126 7.90 9.24 -5.05
N TYR A 127 8.36 10.03 -4.07
CA TYR A 127 7.46 10.92 -3.31
C TYR A 127 6.78 11.94 -4.22
N SER A 128 7.47 12.47 -5.24
CA SER A 128 6.88 13.40 -6.20
C SER A 128 5.71 12.77 -6.97
N LYS A 129 5.85 11.49 -7.37
CA LYS A 129 4.77 10.76 -8.05
C LYS A 129 3.57 10.54 -7.14
N ALA A 130 3.78 10.10 -5.91
CA ALA A 130 2.70 9.90 -4.93
C ALA A 130 2.01 11.22 -4.57
N ALA A 131 2.79 12.27 -4.30
CA ALA A 131 2.27 13.59 -3.93
C ALA A 131 1.42 14.24 -5.03
N THR A 132 1.79 14.06 -6.30
CA THR A 132 0.99 14.56 -7.43
C THR A 132 -0.33 13.83 -7.60
N GLN A 133 -0.45 12.64 -7.06
CA GLN A 133 -1.70 11.87 -6.98
C GLN A 133 -2.52 12.20 -5.71
N GLY A 134 -2.03 13.11 -4.87
CA GLY A 134 -2.74 13.57 -3.68
C GLY A 134 -2.36 12.83 -2.40
N ASP A 135 -1.33 11.97 -2.40
CA ASP A 135 -0.86 11.34 -1.18
C ASP A 135 -0.32 12.39 -0.20
N VAL A 136 -0.96 12.51 0.98
CA VAL A 136 -0.70 13.58 1.96
C VAL A 136 0.66 13.41 2.61
N ASP A 137 1.04 12.18 2.92
CA ASP A 137 2.33 11.89 3.57
C ASP A 137 3.48 12.16 2.60
N ALA A 138 3.30 11.81 1.32
CA ALA A 138 4.26 12.16 0.27
C ALA A 138 4.39 13.67 0.06
N GLN A 139 3.28 14.42 0.11
CA GLN A 139 3.32 15.90 0.03
C GLN A 139 4.10 16.50 1.18
N PHE A 140 3.90 15.99 2.40
CA PHE A 140 4.65 16.42 3.57
C PHE A 140 6.15 16.11 3.43
N ASN A 141 6.50 14.88 3.02
CA ASN A 141 7.90 14.48 2.84
C ASN A 141 8.58 15.28 1.71
N LEU A 142 7.89 15.61 0.62
CA LEU A 142 8.41 16.53 -0.39
C LEU A 142 8.72 17.91 0.17
N GLY A 143 7.85 18.44 1.02
CA GLY A 143 8.09 19.70 1.71
C GLY A 143 9.38 19.65 2.53
N LEU A 144 9.60 18.56 3.29
CA LEU A 144 10.84 18.34 4.04
C LEU A 144 12.07 18.24 3.13
N MET A 145 11.98 17.52 2.03
CA MET A 145 13.09 17.35 1.09
C MET A 145 13.49 18.69 0.44
N TYR A 146 12.55 19.53 0.05
CA TYR A 146 12.85 20.88 -0.44
C TYR A 146 13.43 21.77 0.65
N LEU A 147 12.92 21.71 1.90
CA LEU A 147 13.41 22.51 3.02
C LEU A 147 14.86 22.18 3.35
N ASN A 148 15.22 20.90 3.29
CA ASN A 148 16.54 20.40 3.67
C ASN A 148 17.53 20.30 2.50
N GLY A 149 17.07 20.41 1.25
CA GLY A 149 17.89 20.14 0.07
C GLY A 149 18.26 18.66 -0.06
N GLN A 150 17.36 17.75 0.34
CA GLN A 150 17.60 16.30 0.32
C GLN A 150 17.12 15.72 -1.01
N GLY A 151 18.04 15.18 -1.81
CA GLY A 151 17.73 14.64 -3.15
C GLY A 151 17.31 15.68 -4.19
N VAL A 152 17.18 16.94 -3.80
CA VAL A 152 16.77 18.07 -4.62
C VAL A 152 17.45 19.35 -4.12
N GLN A 153 17.57 20.38 -4.97
CA GLN A 153 18.06 21.67 -4.52
C GLN A 153 17.09 22.27 -3.48
N LYS A 154 17.65 22.81 -2.39
CA LYS A 154 16.87 23.50 -1.36
C LYS A 154 16.03 24.62 -1.96
N ASP A 155 14.74 24.66 -1.58
CA ASP A 155 13.78 25.65 -2.04
C ASP A 155 12.67 25.84 -0.98
N ASP A 156 12.80 26.89 -0.16
CA ASP A 156 11.85 27.15 0.93
C ASP A 156 10.44 27.52 0.40
N VAL A 157 10.33 28.07 -0.82
CA VAL A 157 9.03 28.40 -1.44
C VAL A 157 8.29 27.13 -1.81
N LYS A 158 8.97 26.20 -2.47
CA LYS A 158 8.38 24.89 -2.81
C LYS A 158 8.07 24.06 -1.56
N ALA A 159 8.90 24.14 -0.55
CA ALA A 159 8.60 23.49 0.73
C ALA A 159 7.27 23.99 1.31
N PHE A 160 7.07 25.32 1.35
CA PHE A 160 5.81 25.91 1.81
C PHE A 160 4.61 25.51 0.92
N GLU A 161 4.76 25.47 -0.40
CA GLU A 161 3.71 25.05 -1.32
C GLU A 161 3.24 23.62 -1.05
N TRP A 162 4.19 22.68 -0.84
CA TRP A 162 3.85 21.30 -0.56
C TRP A 162 3.24 21.10 0.83
N TYR A 163 3.74 21.78 1.85
CA TYR A 163 3.10 21.78 3.18
C TYR A 163 1.68 22.34 3.15
N SER A 164 1.46 23.40 2.39
CA SER A 164 0.13 23.99 2.23
C SER A 164 -0.86 23.03 1.59
N LYS A 165 -0.41 22.25 0.58
CA LYS A 165 -1.25 21.21 -0.06
C LYS A 165 -1.58 20.09 0.90
N ALA A 166 -0.60 19.61 1.67
CA ALA A 166 -0.82 18.56 2.67
C ALA A 166 -1.79 19.03 3.76
N ALA A 167 -1.62 20.25 4.27
CA ALA A 167 -2.47 20.83 5.30
C ALA A 167 -3.93 20.99 4.81
N ALA A 168 -4.14 21.44 3.57
CA ALA A 168 -5.47 21.61 3.01
C ALA A 168 -6.28 20.30 2.91
N GLN A 169 -5.64 19.15 2.89
CA GLN A 169 -6.32 17.84 2.89
C GLN A 169 -6.61 17.33 4.32
N GLY A 170 -5.89 17.81 5.33
CA GLY A 170 -6.03 17.41 6.72
C GLY A 170 -7.00 18.30 7.53
N ASP A 171 -7.54 19.36 6.94
CA ASP A 171 -8.50 20.27 7.61
C ASP A 171 -9.94 19.81 7.29
N PRO A 172 -10.65 19.20 8.26
CA PRO A 172 -12.07 18.92 8.11
C PRO A 172 -12.84 20.25 8.24
N SER A 173 -13.23 20.84 7.12
CA SER A 173 -14.14 21.99 7.04
C SER A 173 -15.55 21.66 7.56
#